data_ee6e64bb5dd3d83c878385e36adc42e1
#
_entry.id   ee6e64bb5dd3d83c878385e36adc42e1
#
_cell.length_a   1.000
_cell.length_b   1.000
_cell.length_c   1.000
_cell.angle_alpha   90.00
_cell.angle_beta   90.00
_cell.angle_gamma   90.00
#
_symmetry.space_group_name_H-M   'P 1'
#
loop_
_entity.id
_entity.type
_entity.pdbx_description
1 polymer ?
#
loop_
_entity_poly.entity_id
_entity_poly.type
_entity_poly.pdbx_seq_one_letter_code
_entity_poly.pdbx_strand_id
1 'polypeptide(L)'
;MKKKNLIRVAALCVAGVLALGGCAQQGEKDKQEGDQVVLKVGASPSPHGEILQQAAPILEKEGIKLEIREFTDYILPNQALESGELDANFFQHKPYLDNFNEENGTHLESLGAVHFEAMGIYAGKCDDLKNLPEGAKVGVPSDPTNEARALQLLEQEGLITLKEGAGLTATAQDIEENPLKLQLVELEAAILPRSLADLDIGVINGNYALEGDVVDQLLVSESADSQAAQTFANIVAIQEGDDNPALEKLIEVLQGEEIRTYIEENYETVFPAAR
;
A
#
# COMPACT_ATOMS: atom_id res chain seq x y z
N MET A 1 -60.15 -36.46 28.59
CA MET A 1 -61.53 -36.75 28.07
C MET A 1 -61.58 -36.19 26.61
N LYS A 2 -61.98 -37.17 25.70
CA LYS A 2 -62.69 -36.95 24.42
C LYS A 2 -62.10 -36.01 23.36
N LYS A 3 -62.00 -36.35 22.11
CA LYS A 3 -62.18 -37.43 21.14
C LYS A 3 -61.81 -36.87 19.80
N LYS A 4 -60.94 -37.54 19.06
CA LYS A 4 -61.05 -38.08 17.71
C LYS A 4 -62.07 -37.35 16.77
N ASN A 5 -61.60 -36.96 15.56
CA ASN A 5 -62.15 -37.64 14.36
C ASN A 5 -61.24 -37.33 13.11
N LEU A 6 -60.96 -38.43 12.47
CA LEU A 6 -60.38 -38.65 11.16
C LEU A 6 -61.50 -38.54 10.11
N ILE A 7 -61.24 -37.90 8.96
CA ILE A 7 -61.96 -38.29 7.73
C ILE A 7 -60.94 -38.21 6.53
N ARG A 8 -60.79 -39.38 5.91
CA ARG A 8 -60.18 -39.61 4.59
C ARG A 8 -61.27 -39.53 3.51
N VAL A 9 -60.94 -39.06 2.29
CA VAL A 9 -61.48 -39.46 0.96
C VAL A 9 -60.60 -38.81 -0.09
N ALA A 10 -59.76 -39.42 -0.84
CA ALA A 10 -59.84 -40.30 -2.00
C ALA A 10 -60.14 -39.56 -3.31
N ALA A 11 -59.11 -39.50 -4.12
CA ALA A 11 -58.90 -39.66 -5.56
C ALA A 11 -60.04 -39.32 -6.58
N LEU A 12 -59.66 -38.62 -7.66
CA LEU A 12 -59.89 -39.10 -9.04
C LEU A 12 -59.04 -38.34 -10.07
N CYS A 13 -58.40 -39.10 -10.95
CA CYS A 13 -57.64 -38.67 -12.13
C CYS A 13 -58.61 -38.22 -13.28
N VAL A 14 -58.23 -37.18 -14.04
CA VAL A 14 -58.62 -37.09 -15.47
C VAL A 14 -57.46 -36.54 -16.24
N ALA A 15 -57.02 -37.33 -17.25
CA ALA A 15 -56.08 -36.92 -18.29
C ALA A 15 -56.78 -36.11 -19.38
N GLY A 16 -56.12 -35.15 -19.92
CA GLY A 16 -56.57 -34.42 -21.11
C GLY A 16 -55.37 -33.85 -21.87
N VAL A 17 -55.17 -34.39 -23.08
CA VAL A 17 -54.09 -34.13 -24.01
C VAL A 17 -54.51 -33.04 -25.03
N LEU A 18 -53.48 -32.33 -25.55
CA LEU A 18 -53.42 -31.51 -26.79
C LEU A 18 -53.78 -30.01 -26.70
N ALA A 19 -52.78 -29.18 -26.98
CA ALA A 19 -52.61 -28.56 -28.34
C ALA A 19 -51.35 -27.69 -28.41
N LEU A 20 -50.63 -27.88 -29.48
CA LEU A 20 -49.51 -27.12 -30.01
C LEU A 20 -49.83 -25.60 -30.12
N GLY A 21 -48.90 -24.76 -29.63
CA GLY A 21 -48.88 -23.34 -29.92
C GLY A 21 -47.47 -22.86 -29.70
N GLY A 22 -46.65 -22.86 -30.77
CA GLY A 22 -45.32 -22.31 -30.76
C GLY A 22 -45.36 -20.76 -30.63
N CYS A 23 -44.67 -20.25 -29.62
CA CYS A 23 -44.11 -18.92 -29.63
C CYS A 23 -42.65 -19.06 -29.25
N ALA A 24 -41.79 -18.82 -30.24
CA ALA A 24 -40.39 -18.63 -30.03
C ALA A 24 -40.21 -17.36 -29.18
N GLN A 25 -40.02 -17.51 -27.88
CA GLN A 25 -39.57 -16.47 -27.01
C GLN A 25 -38.07 -16.65 -26.90
N GLN A 26 -37.38 -15.73 -27.55
CA GLN A 26 -35.96 -15.56 -27.52
C GLN A 26 -35.58 -15.40 -26.03
N GLY A 27 -35.07 -16.46 -25.44
CA GLY A 27 -34.51 -16.41 -24.10
C GLY A 27 -33.32 -15.50 -24.15
N GLU A 28 -33.43 -14.34 -23.52
CA GLU A 28 -32.28 -13.68 -22.98
C GLU A 28 -31.56 -14.74 -22.13
N LYS A 29 -30.36 -15.09 -22.58
CA LYS A 29 -29.45 -15.86 -21.75
C LYS A 29 -29.16 -14.96 -20.53
N ASP A 30 -29.75 -15.29 -19.41
CA ASP A 30 -29.20 -14.91 -18.13
C ASP A 30 -27.70 -15.25 -18.20
N LYS A 31 -26.87 -14.22 -18.23
CA LYS A 31 -25.46 -14.40 -17.92
C LYS A 31 -25.47 -14.99 -16.53
N GLN A 32 -25.11 -16.26 -16.40
CA GLN A 32 -24.66 -16.79 -15.14
C GLN A 32 -23.59 -15.80 -14.64
N GLU A 33 -23.84 -15.13 -13.54
CA GLU A 33 -22.79 -14.56 -12.72
C GLU A 33 -21.84 -15.72 -12.40
N GLY A 34 -20.74 -15.80 -13.15
CA GLY A 34 -19.63 -16.69 -12.80
C GLY A 34 -19.18 -16.30 -11.41
N ASP A 35 -18.81 -17.28 -10.59
CA ASP A 35 -18.27 -17.05 -9.25
C ASP A 35 -17.16 -16.01 -9.36
N GLN A 36 -17.44 -14.79 -8.87
CA GLN A 36 -16.49 -13.68 -8.87
C GLN A 36 -15.42 -14.00 -7.83
N VAL A 37 -14.15 -13.96 -8.25
CA VAL A 37 -13.03 -14.12 -7.32
C VAL A 37 -12.92 -12.85 -6.49
N VAL A 38 -12.90 -12.99 -5.16
CA VAL A 38 -12.69 -11.88 -4.25
C VAL A 38 -11.23 -11.87 -3.82
N LEU A 39 -10.54 -10.74 -3.99
CA LEU A 39 -9.21 -10.48 -3.43
C LEU A 39 -9.31 -9.43 -2.33
N LYS A 40 -8.82 -9.79 -1.14
CA LYS A 40 -8.70 -8.90 0.01
C LYS A 40 -7.30 -8.30 0.02
N VAL A 41 -7.19 -7.01 -0.22
CA VAL A 41 -5.90 -6.30 -0.32
C VAL A 41 -5.80 -5.26 0.78
N GLY A 42 -4.76 -5.39 1.62
CA GLY A 42 -4.42 -4.39 2.64
C GLY A 42 -3.61 -3.25 2.03
N ALA A 43 -3.92 -1.99 2.36
CA ALA A 43 -3.22 -0.84 1.82
C ALA A 43 -3.18 0.34 2.81
N SER A 44 -2.20 1.24 2.67
CA SER A 44 -2.31 2.59 3.24
C SER A 44 -3.39 3.37 2.49
N PRO A 45 -4.09 4.32 3.13
CA PRO A 45 -5.18 5.05 2.48
C PRO A 45 -4.75 5.77 1.19
N SER A 46 -3.67 6.56 1.26
CA SER A 46 -3.10 7.31 0.13
C SER A 46 -1.59 7.05 0.01
N PRO A 47 -1.02 6.89 -1.20
CA PRO A 47 -1.70 6.80 -2.49
C PRO A 47 -2.23 5.38 -2.80
N HIS A 48 -1.84 4.37 -2.03
CA HIS A 48 -2.03 2.94 -2.31
C HIS A 48 -3.51 2.54 -2.44
N GLY A 49 -4.34 2.91 -1.46
CA GLY A 49 -5.77 2.65 -1.47
C GLY A 49 -6.47 3.34 -2.65
N GLU A 50 -6.07 4.58 -2.96
CA GLU A 50 -6.59 5.34 -4.10
C GLU A 50 -6.22 4.67 -5.44
N ILE A 51 -4.97 4.19 -5.59
CA ILE A 51 -4.51 3.45 -6.76
C ILE A 51 -5.30 2.14 -6.91
N LEU A 52 -5.53 1.38 -5.83
CA LEU A 52 -6.35 0.17 -5.85
C LEU A 52 -7.81 0.47 -6.23
N GLN A 53 -8.37 1.60 -5.79
CA GLN A 53 -9.73 2.02 -6.18
C GLN A 53 -9.83 2.29 -7.68
N GLN A 54 -8.77 2.81 -8.32
CA GLN A 54 -8.71 2.97 -9.78
C GLN A 54 -8.57 1.62 -10.51
N ALA A 55 -7.83 0.68 -9.93
CA ALA A 55 -7.68 -0.67 -10.49
C ALA A 55 -8.95 -1.53 -10.37
N ALA A 56 -9.78 -1.29 -9.35
CA ALA A 56 -10.95 -2.11 -9.06
C ALA A 56 -11.92 -2.27 -10.24
N PRO A 57 -12.36 -1.22 -10.97
CA PRO A 57 -13.26 -1.37 -12.09
C PRO A 57 -12.64 -2.09 -13.30
N ILE A 58 -11.31 -2.13 -13.42
CA ILE A 58 -10.59 -2.87 -14.44
C ILE A 58 -10.63 -4.35 -14.10
N LEU A 59 -10.29 -4.70 -12.85
CA LEU A 59 -10.31 -6.06 -12.33
C LEU A 59 -11.72 -6.67 -12.30
N GLU A 60 -12.74 -5.86 -12.03
CA GLU A 60 -14.14 -6.32 -12.05
C GLU A 60 -14.57 -6.82 -13.43
N LYS A 61 -14.08 -6.22 -14.51
CA LYS A 61 -14.32 -6.69 -15.90
C LYS A 61 -13.67 -8.06 -16.18
N GLU A 62 -12.62 -8.38 -15.42
CA GLU A 62 -11.91 -9.67 -15.47
C GLU A 62 -12.49 -10.70 -14.48
N GLY A 63 -13.60 -10.37 -13.79
CA GLY A 63 -14.25 -11.25 -12.82
C GLY A 63 -13.60 -11.26 -11.43
N ILE A 64 -12.77 -10.26 -11.14
CA ILE A 64 -12.08 -10.12 -9.84
C ILE A 64 -12.64 -8.92 -9.10
N LYS A 65 -13.15 -9.13 -7.89
CA LYS A 65 -13.62 -8.10 -6.98
C LYS A 65 -12.54 -7.79 -5.96
N LEU A 66 -12.11 -6.52 -5.86
CA LEU A 66 -11.25 -6.08 -4.77
C LEU A 66 -12.06 -5.76 -3.51
N GLU A 67 -11.60 -6.27 -2.38
CA GLU A 67 -11.98 -5.81 -1.03
C GLU A 67 -10.76 -5.13 -0.41
N ILE A 68 -10.74 -3.79 -0.47
CA ILE A 68 -9.63 -2.98 0.02
C ILE A 68 -9.82 -2.78 1.52
N ARG A 69 -8.79 -3.12 2.31
CA ARG A 69 -8.74 -2.88 3.75
C ARG A 69 -7.64 -1.89 4.07
N GLU A 70 -8.00 -0.73 4.59
CA GLU A 70 -7.06 0.34 4.91
C GLU A 70 -6.40 0.12 6.28
N PHE A 71 -5.10 0.44 6.35
CA PHE A 71 -4.26 0.41 7.53
C PHE A 71 -3.48 1.72 7.63
N THR A 72 -3.34 2.22 8.84
CA THR A 72 -2.64 3.48 9.13
C THR A 72 -1.25 3.28 9.76
N ASP A 73 -0.75 2.05 9.77
CA ASP A 73 0.57 1.66 10.26
C ASP A 73 1.23 0.65 9.32
N TYR A 74 2.53 0.40 9.50
CA TYR A 74 3.30 -0.51 8.64
C TYR A 74 3.43 -1.95 9.17
N ILE A 75 2.90 -2.25 10.36
CA ILE A 75 3.06 -3.56 11.01
C ILE A 75 1.87 -4.46 10.71
N LEU A 76 0.66 -3.94 10.93
CA LEU A 76 -0.57 -4.73 10.82
C LEU A 76 -0.85 -5.30 9.42
N PRO A 77 -0.55 -4.60 8.30
CA PRO A 77 -0.79 -5.18 6.97
C PRO A 77 0.00 -6.46 6.71
N ASN A 78 1.27 -6.53 7.15
CA ASN A 78 2.09 -7.74 7.01
C ASN A 78 1.62 -8.86 7.95
N GLN A 79 1.23 -8.54 9.18
CA GLN A 79 0.66 -9.52 10.11
C GLN A 79 -0.66 -10.10 9.57
N ALA A 80 -1.53 -9.27 9.00
CA ALA A 80 -2.79 -9.70 8.41
C ALA A 80 -2.59 -10.57 7.16
N LEU A 81 -1.55 -10.26 6.35
CA LEU A 81 -1.18 -11.07 5.19
C LEU A 81 -0.60 -12.42 5.62
N GLU A 82 0.34 -12.45 6.55
CA GLU A 82 0.95 -13.70 7.06
C GLU A 82 -0.10 -14.62 7.69
N SER A 83 -1.09 -14.06 8.38
CA SER A 83 -2.18 -14.85 8.99
C SER A 83 -3.24 -15.35 8.00
N GLY A 84 -3.20 -14.94 6.74
CA GLY A 84 -4.21 -15.27 5.72
C GLY A 84 -5.52 -14.48 5.85
N GLU A 85 -5.53 -13.38 6.60
CA GLU A 85 -6.67 -12.45 6.62
C GLU A 85 -6.76 -11.61 5.35
N LEU A 86 -5.62 -11.44 4.65
CA LEU A 86 -5.47 -10.77 3.37
C LEU A 86 -4.88 -11.74 2.35
N ASP A 87 -5.18 -11.51 1.08
CA ASP A 87 -4.57 -12.22 -0.05
C ASP A 87 -3.32 -11.48 -0.56
N ALA A 88 -3.26 -10.16 -0.38
CA ALA A 88 -2.10 -9.33 -0.70
C ALA A 88 -2.08 -8.08 0.19
N ASN A 89 -0.94 -7.40 0.23
CA ASN A 89 -0.88 -6.02 0.69
C ASN A 89 -0.09 -5.12 -0.26
N PHE A 90 -0.39 -3.82 -0.20
CA PHE A 90 0.23 -2.80 -1.03
C PHE A 90 0.39 -1.53 -0.19
N PHE A 91 1.59 -1.33 0.41
CA PHE A 91 1.90 -0.20 1.31
C PHE A 91 3.40 0.00 1.53
N GLN A 92 4.26 -0.91 1.06
CA GLN A 92 5.65 -1.03 1.48
C GLN A 92 6.61 -1.17 0.31
N HIS A 93 7.87 -0.85 0.53
CA HIS A 93 8.97 -1.15 -0.37
C HIS A 93 9.70 -2.46 0.01
N LYS A 94 10.42 -3.03 -0.96
CA LYS A 94 11.10 -4.32 -0.78
C LYS A 94 12.06 -4.38 0.44
N PRO A 95 12.94 -3.38 0.70
CA PRO A 95 13.81 -3.44 1.88
C PRO A 95 13.02 -3.52 3.20
N TYR A 96 11.87 -2.86 3.32
CA TYR A 96 11.02 -2.96 4.50
C TYR A 96 10.45 -4.38 4.65
N LEU A 97 9.94 -4.98 3.57
CA LEU A 97 9.43 -6.35 3.57
C LEU A 97 10.50 -7.35 4.02
N ASP A 98 11.71 -7.22 3.47
CA ASP A 98 12.82 -8.14 3.80
C ASP A 98 13.21 -8.04 5.27
N ASN A 99 13.32 -6.81 5.79
CA ASN A 99 13.60 -6.58 7.21
C ASN A 99 12.45 -7.10 8.10
N PHE A 100 11.20 -6.86 7.71
CA PHE A 100 10.04 -7.35 8.44
C PHE A 100 10.03 -8.88 8.55
N ASN A 101 10.32 -9.58 7.43
CA ASN A 101 10.42 -11.03 7.42
C ASN A 101 11.54 -11.54 8.35
N GLU A 102 12.71 -10.90 8.31
CA GLU A 102 13.85 -11.28 9.16
C GLU A 102 13.53 -11.11 10.66
N GLU A 103 12.94 -9.96 11.04
CA GLU A 103 12.66 -9.66 12.44
C GLU A 103 11.48 -10.47 13.01
N ASN A 104 10.47 -10.77 12.20
CA ASN A 104 9.23 -11.41 12.65
C ASN A 104 9.12 -12.89 12.28
N GLY A 105 10.05 -13.41 11.46
CA GLY A 105 10.02 -14.81 11.00
C GLY A 105 8.82 -15.09 10.08
N THR A 106 8.41 -14.07 9.30
CA THR A 106 7.32 -14.16 8.32
C THR A 106 7.82 -14.62 6.96
N HIS A 107 6.91 -15.10 6.10
CA HIS A 107 7.20 -15.71 4.80
C HIS A 107 6.42 -15.00 3.71
N LEU A 108 6.69 -13.70 3.56
CA LEU A 108 6.04 -12.85 2.56
C LEU A 108 7.00 -12.58 1.41
N GLU A 109 6.50 -12.51 0.19
CA GLU A 109 7.29 -12.20 -0.99
C GLU A 109 6.69 -11.08 -1.82
N SER A 110 7.56 -10.44 -2.62
CA SER A 110 7.14 -9.39 -3.54
C SER A 110 6.61 -9.99 -4.83
N LEU A 111 5.39 -9.66 -5.20
CA LEU A 111 4.79 -9.98 -6.49
C LEU A 111 5.30 -9.04 -7.60
N GLY A 112 5.61 -7.79 -7.26
CA GLY A 112 6.15 -6.80 -8.20
C GLY A 112 6.04 -5.36 -7.70
N ALA A 113 6.86 -4.49 -8.30
CA ALA A 113 6.87 -3.06 -8.00
C ALA A 113 5.80 -2.33 -8.82
N VAL A 114 5.16 -1.33 -8.22
CA VAL A 114 4.10 -0.53 -8.84
C VAL A 114 4.51 0.92 -9.01
N HIS A 115 4.98 1.57 -7.94
CA HIS A 115 5.36 2.98 -7.94
C HIS A 115 6.48 3.27 -6.94
N PHE A 116 7.06 4.44 -7.04
CA PHE A 116 8.00 5.01 -6.09
C PHE A 116 7.38 6.25 -5.45
N GLU A 117 7.51 6.37 -4.13
CA GLU A 117 7.16 7.57 -3.38
C GLU A 117 8.42 8.23 -2.86
N ALA A 118 8.65 9.47 -3.27
CA ALA A 118 9.81 10.22 -2.80
C ALA A 118 9.68 10.48 -1.29
N MET A 119 10.68 10.07 -0.51
CA MET A 119 10.84 10.55 0.85
C MET A 119 11.29 12.00 0.81
N GLY A 120 10.77 12.84 1.70
CA GLY A 120 11.06 14.25 1.72
C GLY A 120 11.48 14.78 3.07
N ILE A 121 12.19 15.93 3.07
CA ILE A 121 12.43 16.75 4.25
C ILE A 121 11.37 17.86 4.27
N TYR A 122 10.64 17.95 5.34
CA TYR A 122 9.50 18.86 5.52
C TYR A 122 9.78 19.90 6.58
N ALA A 123 9.30 21.13 6.35
CA ALA A 123 9.41 22.24 7.28
C ALA A 123 8.63 21.95 8.58
N GLY A 124 9.30 22.20 9.70
CA GLY A 124 8.70 22.31 11.01
C GLY A 124 8.76 23.77 11.47
N LYS A 125 9.63 24.05 12.43
CA LYS A 125 9.92 25.41 12.89
C LYS A 125 10.90 26.14 11.94
N CYS A 126 11.64 25.40 11.12
CA CYS A 126 12.57 25.92 10.14
C CYS A 126 12.03 25.63 8.73
N ASP A 127 11.95 26.64 7.90
CA ASP A 127 11.43 26.62 6.52
C ASP A 127 12.51 26.72 5.43
N ASP A 128 13.79 26.70 5.81
CA ASP A 128 14.92 26.72 4.90
C ASP A 128 16.11 25.96 5.51
N LEU A 129 16.56 24.88 4.86
CA LEU A 129 17.67 24.05 5.31
C LEU A 129 18.98 24.85 5.54
N LYS A 130 19.17 25.94 4.80
CA LYS A 130 20.36 26.81 4.94
C LYS A 130 20.36 27.60 6.25
N ASN A 131 19.20 27.78 6.84
CA ASN A 131 18.99 28.52 8.09
C ASN A 131 18.79 27.60 9.29
N LEU A 132 19.01 26.29 9.12
CA LEU A 132 18.82 25.30 10.19
C LEU A 132 19.78 25.59 11.36
N PRO A 133 19.28 25.79 12.60
CA PRO A 133 20.12 26.18 13.73
C PRO A 133 21.00 25.01 14.22
N GLU A 134 22.12 25.35 14.86
CA GLU A 134 22.90 24.35 15.60
C GLU A 134 22.03 23.70 16.70
N GLY A 135 22.05 22.38 16.78
CA GLY A 135 21.23 21.60 17.72
C GLY A 135 19.77 21.44 17.29
N ALA A 136 19.44 21.72 16.01
CA ALA A 136 18.11 21.53 15.48
C ALA A 136 17.59 20.11 15.69
N LYS A 137 16.31 20.00 16.01
CA LYS A 137 15.60 18.72 16.14
C LYS A 137 15.10 18.23 14.77
N VAL A 138 15.56 17.07 14.37
CA VAL A 138 15.20 16.43 13.10
C VAL A 138 14.41 15.16 13.38
N GLY A 139 13.13 15.15 13.03
CA GLY A 139 12.31 13.93 13.12
C GLY A 139 12.68 12.96 12.00
N VAL A 140 12.88 11.69 12.35
CA VAL A 140 13.14 10.61 11.39
C VAL A 140 12.28 9.38 11.73
N PRO A 141 11.96 8.51 10.75
CA PRO A 141 11.29 7.24 11.02
C PRO A 141 12.13 6.36 11.96
N SER A 142 11.47 5.59 12.84
CA SER A 142 12.14 4.72 13.82
C SER A 142 12.34 3.29 13.36
N ASP A 143 11.76 2.89 12.22
CA ASP A 143 12.04 1.56 11.67
C ASP A 143 13.38 1.56 10.92
N PRO A 144 14.15 0.44 10.98
CA PRO A 144 15.54 0.43 10.53
C PRO A 144 15.74 0.87 9.09
N THR A 145 14.84 0.47 8.18
CA THR A 145 15.01 0.73 6.75
C THR A 145 14.65 2.16 6.35
N ASN A 146 13.61 2.74 6.96
CA ASN A 146 13.25 4.13 6.71
C ASN A 146 14.12 5.11 7.50
N GLU A 147 14.64 4.74 8.70
CA GLU A 147 15.68 5.52 9.39
C GLU A 147 16.92 5.65 8.49
N ALA A 148 17.45 4.51 8.01
CA ALA A 148 18.62 4.51 7.12
C ALA A 148 18.39 5.36 5.85
N ARG A 149 17.21 5.25 5.23
CA ARG A 149 16.81 6.06 4.07
C ARG A 149 16.77 7.56 4.40
N ALA A 150 16.20 7.92 5.55
CA ALA A 150 16.15 9.30 6.03
C ALA A 150 17.55 9.87 6.27
N LEU A 151 18.46 9.09 6.87
CA LEU A 151 19.85 9.49 7.08
C LEU A 151 20.59 9.68 5.75
N GLN A 152 20.35 8.83 4.76
CA GLN A 152 20.92 9.00 3.41
C GLN A 152 20.42 10.29 2.73
N LEU A 153 19.15 10.66 2.90
CA LEU A 153 18.63 11.90 2.38
C LEU A 153 19.25 13.13 3.10
N LEU A 154 19.44 13.07 4.41
CA LEU A 154 20.13 14.11 5.16
C LEU A 154 21.62 14.24 4.73
N GLU A 155 22.29 13.13 4.42
CA GLU A 155 23.65 13.11 3.89
C GLU A 155 23.70 13.72 2.47
N GLN A 156 22.76 13.35 1.61
CA GLN A 156 22.66 13.93 0.25
C GLN A 156 22.52 15.45 0.29
N GLU A 157 21.81 15.98 1.26
CA GLU A 157 21.64 17.43 1.47
C GLU A 157 22.83 18.07 2.22
N GLY A 158 23.86 17.29 2.55
CA GLY A 158 25.08 17.79 3.19
C GLY A 158 24.89 18.20 4.66
N LEU A 159 23.83 17.74 5.31
CA LEU A 159 23.53 18.03 6.70
C LEU A 159 24.30 17.13 7.67
N ILE A 160 24.62 15.92 7.26
CA ILE A 160 25.44 14.94 7.99
C ILE A 160 26.37 14.22 7.01
N THR A 161 27.33 13.46 7.53
CA THR A 161 28.10 12.44 6.76
C THR A 161 27.96 11.11 7.47
N LEU A 162 27.69 10.03 6.73
CA LEU A 162 27.63 8.68 7.24
C LEU A 162 28.97 7.95 7.09
N LYS A 163 29.25 6.98 7.92
CA LYS A 163 30.38 6.08 7.79
C LYS A 163 30.31 5.32 6.47
N GLU A 164 31.46 5.09 5.86
CA GLU A 164 31.57 4.32 4.63
C GLU A 164 30.91 2.92 4.79
N GLY A 165 29.99 2.59 3.89
CA GLY A 165 29.33 1.29 3.88
C GLY A 165 28.13 1.12 4.83
N ALA A 166 27.67 2.19 5.51
CA ALA A 166 26.49 2.14 6.38
C ALA A 166 25.22 1.66 5.65
N GLY A 167 25.02 2.07 4.39
CA GLY A 167 24.01 1.49 3.48
C GLY A 167 22.57 1.55 4.01
N LEU A 168 21.79 0.50 3.71
CA LEU A 168 20.36 0.40 4.03
C LEU A 168 20.08 0.05 5.51
N THR A 169 21.11 -0.05 6.33
CA THR A 169 21.00 -0.36 7.77
C THR A 169 21.66 0.73 8.63
N ALA A 170 21.94 1.91 8.04
CA ALA A 170 22.48 3.05 8.74
C ALA A 170 21.60 3.46 9.92
N THR A 171 22.22 3.76 11.04
CA THR A 171 21.56 4.27 12.26
C THR A 171 22.20 5.60 12.68
N ALA A 172 21.62 6.29 13.65
CA ALA A 172 22.22 7.48 14.23
C ALA A 172 23.67 7.28 14.71
N GLN A 173 24.07 6.04 15.04
CA GLN A 173 25.44 5.69 15.46
C GLN A 173 26.44 5.66 14.29
N ASP A 174 25.95 5.65 13.07
CA ASP A 174 26.75 5.64 11.84
C ASP A 174 27.00 7.03 11.28
N ILE A 175 26.55 8.06 11.98
CA ILE A 175 26.90 9.46 11.63
C ILE A 175 28.35 9.69 12.02
N GLU A 176 29.20 10.00 11.01
CA GLU A 176 30.62 10.32 11.19
C GLU A 176 30.81 11.82 11.43
N GLU A 177 30.11 12.69 10.68
CA GLU A 177 30.12 14.13 10.83
C GLU A 177 28.70 14.67 10.99
N ASN A 178 28.54 15.57 11.97
CA ASN A 178 27.30 16.27 12.27
C ASN A 178 27.63 17.73 12.61
N PRO A 179 27.95 18.56 11.60
CA PRO A 179 28.49 19.91 11.83
C PRO A 179 27.52 20.85 12.54
N LEU A 180 26.19 20.65 12.34
CA LEU A 180 25.17 21.42 13.02
C LEU A 180 24.73 20.81 14.35
N LYS A 181 25.34 19.69 14.79
CA LYS A 181 24.95 18.95 16.01
C LYS A 181 23.45 18.63 16.04
N LEU A 182 22.90 18.23 14.91
CA LEU A 182 21.49 17.88 14.77
C LEU A 182 21.11 16.82 15.81
N GLN A 183 19.94 16.99 16.39
CA GLN A 183 19.36 16.06 17.35
C GLN A 183 18.30 15.22 16.63
N LEU A 184 18.61 13.97 16.31
CA LEU A 184 17.66 13.06 15.72
C LEU A 184 16.59 12.68 16.75
N VAL A 185 15.35 12.73 16.32
CA VAL A 185 14.17 12.31 17.08
C VAL A 185 13.50 11.19 16.31
N GLU A 186 13.81 9.96 16.69
CA GLU A 186 13.23 8.76 16.10
C GLU A 186 11.77 8.61 16.53
N LEU A 187 10.85 8.56 15.57
CA LEU A 187 9.41 8.44 15.79
C LEU A 187 8.83 7.39 14.84
N GLU A 188 7.73 6.76 15.25
CA GLU A 188 6.93 5.99 14.28
C GLU A 188 6.59 6.87 13.07
N ALA A 189 6.78 6.35 11.85
CA ALA A 189 6.62 7.11 10.62
C ALA A 189 5.24 7.80 10.51
N ALA A 190 4.18 7.12 10.95
CA ALA A 190 2.81 7.65 10.99
C ALA A 190 2.63 8.88 11.91
N ILE A 191 3.57 9.11 12.84
CA ILE A 191 3.48 10.21 13.81
C ILE A 191 4.17 11.47 13.29
N LEU A 192 5.16 11.34 12.42
CA LEU A 192 6.02 12.42 11.96
C LEU A 192 5.27 13.65 11.43
N PRO A 193 4.24 13.52 10.56
CA PRO A 193 3.55 14.70 10.04
C PRO A 193 2.98 15.60 11.14
N ARG A 194 2.33 15.00 12.13
CA ARG A 194 1.73 15.76 13.25
C ARG A 194 2.74 16.29 14.26
N SER A 195 3.99 15.78 14.22
CA SER A 195 5.07 16.20 15.12
C SER A 195 5.88 17.38 14.57
N LEU A 196 5.67 17.81 13.32
CA LEU A 196 6.44 18.90 12.68
C LEU A 196 6.41 20.20 13.50
N ALA A 197 5.31 20.52 14.17
CA ALA A 197 5.21 21.71 15.02
C ALA A 197 6.19 21.71 16.22
N ASP A 198 6.67 20.53 16.64
CA ASP A 198 7.62 20.38 17.76
C ASP A 198 9.06 20.17 17.27
N LEU A 199 9.27 19.94 15.98
CA LEU A 199 10.54 19.70 15.31
C LEU A 199 11.01 20.94 14.55
N ASP A 200 12.30 21.03 14.24
CA ASP A 200 12.80 22.04 13.33
C ASP A 200 12.56 21.63 11.87
N ILE A 201 12.79 20.37 11.54
CA ILE A 201 12.41 19.70 10.29
C ILE A 201 12.03 18.25 10.56
N GLY A 202 11.34 17.60 9.62
CA GLY A 202 11.05 16.17 9.68
C GLY A 202 11.33 15.48 8.34
N VAL A 203 11.91 14.28 8.37
CA VAL A 203 12.06 13.42 7.18
C VAL A 203 10.91 12.45 7.17
N ILE A 204 10.05 12.51 6.15
CA ILE A 204 8.74 11.85 6.16
C ILE A 204 8.55 11.04 4.88
N ASN A 205 8.02 9.82 5.01
CA ASN A 205 7.62 8.98 3.89
C ASN A 205 6.48 9.62 3.08
N GLY A 206 6.49 9.43 1.76
CA GLY A 206 5.54 10.08 0.84
C GLY A 206 4.08 9.84 1.19
N ASN A 207 3.67 8.59 1.49
CA ASN A 207 2.29 8.29 1.88
C ASN A 207 1.86 9.04 3.14
N TYR A 208 2.70 9.09 4.18
CA TYR A 208 2.35 9.81 5.41
C TYR A 208 2.36 11.33 5.23
N ALA A 209 3.16 11.85 4.29
CA ALA A 209 3.09 13.27 3.94
C ALA A 209 1.77 13.62 3.24
N LEU A 210 1.27 12.75 2.35
CA LEU A 210 -0.04 12.87 1.72
C LEU A 210 -1.16 12.74 2.76
N GLU A 211 -1.16 11.69 3.57
CA GLU A 211 -2.17 11.44 4.59
C GLU A 211 -2.22 12.52 5.68
N GLY A 212 -1.07 13.10 5.99
CA GLY A 212 -0.91 14.16 6.99
C GLY A 212 -1.19 15.57 6.49
N ASP A 213 -1.45 15.74 5.18
CA ASP A 213 -1.68 17.05 4.53
C ASP A 213 -0.52 18.02 4.76
N VAL A 214 0.73 17.53 4.66
CA VAL A 214 1.95 18.33 4.87
C VAL A 214 2.79 18.50 3.59
N VAL A 215 2.28 18.11 2.43
CA VAL A 215 3.00 18.19 1.15
C VAL A 215 3.45 19.63 0.84
N ASP A 216 2.63 20.61 1.17
CA ASP A 216 2.96 22.05 0.99
C ASP A 216 4.14 22.51 1.86
N GLN A 217 4.59 21.72 2.85
CA GLN A 217 5.73 22.00 3.72
C GLN A 217 7.02 21.35 3.20
N LEU A 218 6.99 20.71 2.03
CA LEU A 218 8.15 20.06 1.44
C LEU A 218 9.28 21.07 1.15
N LEU A 219 10.49 20.79 1.67
CA LEU A 219 11.69 21.56 1.42
C LEU A 219 12.53 20.93 0.31
N VAL A 220 12.71 19.63 0.36
CA VAL A 220 13.45 18.83 -0.63
C VAL A 220 12.98 17.38 -0.55
N SER A 221 13.04 16.66 -1.67
CA SER A 221 12.72 15.25 -1.75
C SER A 221 13.76 14.47 -2.55
N GLU A 222 13.74 13.16 -2.39
CA GLU A 222 14.45 12.25 -3.29
C GLU A 222 14.02 12.47 -4.75
N SER A 223 14.96 12.25 -5.68
CA SER A 223 14.67 12.33 -7.11
C SER A 223 14.09 11.01 -7.65
N ALA A 224 13.10 11.11 -8.54
CA ALA A 224 12.55 9.95 -9.26
C ALA A 224 13.60 9.21 -10.12
N ASP A 225 14.66 9.90 -10.54
CA ASP A 225 15.75 9.32 -11.34
C ASP A 225 16.90 8.78 -10.47
N SER A 226 16.74 8.79 -9.14
CA SER A 226 17.77 8.34 -8.20
C SER A 226 17.84 6.80 -8.09
N GLN A 227 18.93 6.30 -7.53
CA GLN A 227 19.02 4.92 -7.12
C GLN A 227 17.99 4.57 -6.03
N ALA A 228 17.63 5.55 -5.18
CA ALA A 228 16.57 5.40 -4.19
C ALA A 228 15.24 5.01 -4.83
N ALA A 229 14.87 5.62 -5.99
CA ALA A 229 13.65 5.29 -6.70
C ALA A 229 13.56 3.81 -7.11
N GLN A 230 14.69 3.19 -7.44
CA GLN A 230 14.74 1.76 -7.78
C GLN A 230 14.72 0.88 -6.52
N THR A 231 15.44 1.30 -5.47
CA THR A 231 15.59 0.52 -4.23
C THR A 231 14.30 0.51 -3.40
N PHE A 232 13.63 1.66 -3.32
CA PHE A 232 12.46 1.87 -2.47
C PHE A 232 11.14 1.94 -3.24
N ALA A 233 11.09 1.34 -4.43
CA ALA A 233 9.82 1.18 -5.14
C ALA A 233 8.84 0.37 -4.29
N ASN A 234 7.61 0.84 -4.21
CA ASN A 234 6.51 0.19 -3.49
C ASN A 234 6.00 -1.02 -4.27
N ILE A 235 5.81 -2.11 -3.55
CA ILE A 235 5.51 -3.44 -4.08
C ILE A 235 4.15 -3.92 -3.60
N VAL A 236 3.53 -4.80 -4.40
CA VAL A 236 2.51 -5.71 -3.89
C VAL A 236 3.21 -6.90 -3.24
N ALA A 237 2.87 -7.21 -2.00
CA ALA A 237 3.37 -8.40 -1.31
C ALA A 237 2.26 -9.44 -1.15
N ILE A 238 2.66 -10.70 -1.19
CA ILE A 238 1.82 -11.90 -1.07
C ILE A 238 2.48 -12.91 -0.11
N GLN A 239 1.79 -13.97 0.26
CA GLN A 239 2.43 -15.10 0.95
C GLN A 239 3.38 -15.83 -0.01
N GLU A 240 4.51 -16.30 0.49
CA GLU A 240 5.51 -17.03 -0.31
C GLU A 240 4.89 -18.24 -1.00
N GLY A 241 5.00 -18.28 -2.34
CA GLY A 241 4.52 -19.38 -3.15
C GLY A 241 3.01 -19.38 -3.42
N ASP A 242 2.30 -18.27 -3.15
CA ASP A 242 0.88 -18.15 -3.56
C ASP A 242 0.79 -18.01 -5.09
N ASP A 243 0.20 -19.02 -5.74
CA ASP A 243 0.04 -19.13 -7.19
C ASP A 243 -1.38 -18.76 -7.69
N ASN A 244 -2.15 -18.00 -6.89
CA ASN A 244 -3.48 -17.55 -7.26
C ASN A 244 -3.44 -16.66 -8.52
N PRO A 245 -4.04 -17.08 -9.65
CA PRO A 245 -3.98 -16.31 -10.91
C PRO A 245 -4.64 -14.93 -10.82
N ALA A 246 -5.49 -14.67 -9.83
CA ALA A 246 -6.06 -13.36 -9.61
C ALA A 246 -5.02 -12.35 -9.08
N LEU A 247 -3.99 -12.81 -8.37
CA LEU A 247 -2.86 -11.98 -7.92
C LEU A 247 -1.97 -11.58 -9.11
N GLU A 248 -1.72 -12.50 -10.05
CA GLU A 248 -1.01 -12.17 -11.30
C GLU A 248 -1.76 -11.09 -12.09
N LYS A 249 -3.09 -11.19 -12.15
CA LYS A 249 -3.92 -10.19 -12.81
C LYS A 249 -3.92 -8.85 -12.07
N LEU A 250 -3.88 -8.86 -10.73
CA LEU A 250 -3.77 -7.65 -9.90
C LEU A 250 -2.50 -6.87 -10.25
N ILE A 251 -1.33 -7.52 -10.24
CA ILE A 251 -0.07 -6.83 -10.53
C ILE A 251 0.01 -6.38 -12.00
N GLU A 252 -0.52 -7.17 -12.96
CA GLU A 252 -0.61 -6.77 -14.36
C GLU A 252 -1.40 -5.47 -14.53
N VAL A 253 -2.55 -5.35 -13.86
CA VAL A 253 -3.39 -4.15 -13.91
C VAL A 253 -2.70 -2.98 -13.25
N LEU A 254 -2.10 -3.17 -12.06
CA LEU A 254 -1.41 -2.11 -11.33
C LEU A 254 -0.18 -1.56 -12.08
N GLN A 255 0.49 -2.40 -12.86
CA GLN A 255 1.60 -1.99 -13.74
C GLN A 255 1.14 -1.50 -15.12
N GLY A 256 -0.17 -1.56 -15.39
CA GLY A 256 -0.77 -1.16 -16.66
C GLY A 256 -0.71 0.35 -16.93
N GLU A 257 -0.88 0.73 -18.20
CA GLU A 257 -0.78 2.13 -18.64
C GLU A 257 -1.83 3.04 -17.99
N GLU A 258 -3.05 2.54 -17.75
CA GLU A 258 -4.13 3.32 -17.14
C GLU A 258 -3.77 3.74 -15.71
N ILE A 259 -3.19 2.83 -14.90
CA ILE A 259 -2.75 3.13 -13.53
C ILE A 259 -1.51 4.02 -13.55
N ARG A 260 -0.57 3.80 -14.45
CA ARG A 260 0.62 4.67 -14.59
C ARG A 260 0.21 6.11 -14.90
N THR A 261 -0.68 6.30 -15.86
CA THR A 261 -1.23 7.62 -16.22
C THR A 261 -1.94 8.26 -15.01
N TYR A 262 -2.76 7.47 -14.29
CA TYR A 262 -3.41 7.97 -13.08
C TYR A 262 -2.40 8.47 -12.04
N ILE A 263 -1.33 7.73 -11.78
CA ILE A 263 -0.28 8.15 -10.84
C ILE A 263 0.36 9.47 -11.30
N GLU A 264 0.76 9.56 -12.57
CA GLU A 264 1.44 10.74 -13.14
C GLU A 264 0.55 12.00 -13.14
N GLU A 265 -0.76 11.85 -13.29
CA GLU A 265 -1.71 12.97 -13.35
C GLU A 265 -2.19 13.45 -11.97
N ASN A 266 -2.10 12.61 -10.93
CA ASN A 266 -2.71 12.93 -9.63
C ASN A 266 -1.71 13.18 -8.50
N TYR A 267 -0.43 12.85 -8.68
CA TYR A 267 0.57 13.01 -7.61
C TYR A 267 1.82 13.71 -8.14
N GLU A 268 2.38 14.63 -7.34
CA GLU A 268 3.63 15.33 -7.66
C GLU A 268 4.88 14.58 -7.18
N THR A 269 4.76 13.78 -6.12
CA THR A 269 5.86 13.09 -5.45
C THR A 269 5.78 11.57 -5.54
N VAL A 270 4.83 11.05 -6.33
CA VAL A 270 4.64 9.62 -6.59
C VAL A 270 4.84 9.34 -8.08
N PHE A 271 5.69 8.39 -8.39
CA PHE A 271 6.12 8.10 -9.75
C PHE A 271 5.93 6.62 -10.08
N PRO A 272 5.41 6.24 -11.26
CA PRO A 272 5.33 4.84 -11.64
C PRO A 272 6.71 4.16 -11.60
N ALA A 273 6.78 2.93 -11.10
CA ALA A 273 8.02 2.17 -11.07
C ALA A 273 8.60 1.99 -12.48
N ALA A 274 9.94 1.91 -12.58
CA ALA A 274 10.62 1.58 -13.82
C ALA A 274 10.19 0.19 -14.31
N ARG A 275 10.09 0.04 -15.65
CA ARG A 275 9.79 -1.26 -16.31
C ARG A 275 11.05 -2.07 -16.51
#